data_670cb8c78a0805bc94d7eed70a2a6c8f
#
_entry.id   670cb8c78a0805bc94d7eed70a2a6c8f
#
_cell.length_a   1.000
_cell.length_b   1.000
_cell.length_c   1.000
_cell.angle_alpha   90.00
_cell.angle_beta   90.00
_cell.angle_gamma   90.00
#
_symmetry.space_group_name_H-M   'P 1'
#
loop_
_entity.id
_entity.type
_entity.pdbx_description
1 polymer ?
#
loop_
_entity_poly.entity_id
_entity_poly.type
_entity_poly.pdbx_seq_one_letter_code
_entity_poly.pdbx_strand_id
1 'polypeptide(L)'
;MKTIVLFHRLELNTLFVPVGRALDSAGGVRVVHLAYGSEELAQLRAAGITGPVTVFKDEIRRLYRPGPVDPGDLAELDAFFLKGSKGAFNLNAALQSDRGFPLLSLDEAQGLTLAYHRFWGEFQQRYGADAVLHEPCTLMFNFVAAMHCAARGGDYFYPIMAQGPGKGFNHLLMSGFDFTCPDLDRRL
;
A
#
# COMPACT_ATOMS: atom_id res chain seq x y z
N MET A 1 -4.05 -13.96 15.57
CA MET A 1 -2.68 -13.51 15.20
C MET A 1 -2.87 -12.43 14.14
N LYS A 2 -2.30 -11.24 14.34
CA LYS A 2 -2.39 -10.14 13.37
C LYS A 2 -1.47 -10.36 12.18
N THR A 3 -1.90 -9.94 11.00
CA THR A 3 -1.12 -10.01 9.76
C THR A 3 -0.64 -8.63 9.38
N ILE A 4 0.67 -8.47 9.24
CA ILE A 4 1.32 -7.23 8.82
C ILE A 4 1.93 -7.46 7.44
N VAL A 5 1.59 -6.59 6.49
CA VAL A 5 2.15 -6.59 5.14
C VAL A 5 3.27 -5.56 5.06
N LEU A 6 4.44 -5.99 4.61
CA LEU A 6 5.54 -5.10 4.26
C LEU A 6 5.58 -5.00 2.73
N PHE A 7 5.20 -3.84 2.19
CA PHE A 7 5.20 -3.62 0.75
C PHE A 7 6.52 -2.99 0.34
N HIS A 8 7.39 -3.82 -0.18
CA HIS A 8 8.77 -3.48 -0.53
C HIS A 8 8.87 -2.74 -1.86
N ARG A 9 9.48 -1.58 -1.84
CA ARG A 9 9.77 -0.77 -3.03
C ARG A 9 11.02 0.06 -2.81
N LEU A 10 11.97 -0.01 -3.74
CA LEU A 10 13.20 0.79 -3.76
C LEU A 10 13.94 0.78 -2.41
N GLU A 11 14.35 1.94 -1.93
CA GLU A 11 15.12 2.12 -0.70
C GLU A 11 14.39 1.67 0.58
N LEU A 12 13.06 1.54 0.54
CA LEU A 12 12.29 1.04 1.69
C LEU A 12 12.70 -0.37 2.12
N ASN A 13 13.33 -1.14 1.24
CA ASN A 13 13.86 -2.46 1.57
C ASN A 13 14.90 -2.41 2.67
N THR A 14 15.72 -1.35 2.73
CA THR A 14 16.72 -1.16 3.79
C THR A 14 16.10 -1.05 5.18
N LEU A 15 14.88 -0.54 5.25
CA LEU A 15 14.10 -0.44 6.48
C LEU A 15 13.22 -1.67 6.71
N PHE A 16 12.49 -2.11 5.69
CA PHE A 16 11.46 -3.13 5.87
C PHE A 16 12.01 -4.54 6.05
N VAL A 17 13.18 -4.86 5.51
CA VAL A 17 13.81 -6.17 5.74
C VAL A 17 14.18 -6.37 7.23
N PRO A 18 14.91 -5.44 7.89
CA PRO A 18 15.15 -5.56 9.33
C PRO A 18 13.87 -5.54 10.17
N VAL A 19 12.89 -4.69 9.81
CA VAL A 19 11.59 -4.64 10.52
C VAL A 19 10.87 -5.99 10.41
N GLY A 20 10.80 -6.58 9.22
CA GLY A 20 10.17 -7.89 9.03
C GLY A 20 10.83 -8.98 9.87
N ARG A 21 12.16 -9.02 9.88
CA ARG A 21 12.91 -9.97 10.74
C ARG A 21 12.65 -9.77 12.22
N ALA A 22 12.60 -8.52 12.67
CA ALA A 22 12.33 -8.20 14.07
C ALA A 22 10.91 -8.63 14.46
N LEU A 23 9.92 -8.40 13.61
CA LEU A 23 8.54 -8.81 13.83
C LEU A 23 8.40 -10.35 13.86
N ASP A 24 9.05 -11.05 12.92
CA ASP A 24 9.06 -12.51 12.89
C ASP A 24 9.71 -13.10 14.17
N SER A 25 10.82 -12.49 14.62
CA SER A 25 11.54 -12.93 15.83
C SER A 25 10.76 -12.64 17.10
N ALA A 26 10.02 -11.54 17.17
CA ALA A 26 9.21 -11.19 18.33
C ALA A 26 7.99 -12.10 18.49
N GLY A 27 7.54 -12.74 17.41
CA GLY A 27 6.35 -13.58 17.40
C GLY A 27 5.05 -12.79 17.57
N GLY A 28 3.92 -13.48 17.59
CA GLY A 28 2.60 -12.87 17.81
C GLY A 28 1.98 -12.20 16.57
N VAL A 29 2.75 -11.98 15.52
CA VAL A 29 2.30 -11.45 14.23
C VAL A 29 2.73 -12.36 13.09
N ARG A 30 1.98 -12.32 11.99
CA ARG A 30 2.34 -12.93 10.71
C ARG A 30 2.84 -11.83 9.79
N VAL A 31 4.07 -11.94 9.31
CA VAL A 31 4.62 -11.02 8.30
C VAL A 31 4.36 -11.57 6.90
N VAL A 32 3.85 -10.74 6.02
CA VAL A 32 3.65 -11.03 4.60
C VAL A 32 4.47 -10.03 3.80
N HIS A 33 5.33 -10.54 2.93
CA HIS A 33 6.15 -9.72 2.06
C HIS A 33 5.47 -9.56 0.69
N LEU A 34 5.26 -8.30 0.28
CA LEU A 34 4.79 -7.91 -1.04
C LEU A 34 5.92 -7.15 -1.73
N ALA A 35 6.49 -7.70 -2.79
CA ALA A 35 7.52 -7.04 -3.59
C ALA A 35 6.86 -6.23 -4.71
N TYR A 36 7.31 -4.99 -4.97
CA TYR A 36 6.79 -4.18 -6.07
C TYR A 36 7.10 -4.81 -7.44
N GLY A 37 8.33 -5.31 -7.63
CA GLY A 37 8.76 -5.96 -8.86
C GLY A 37 9.81 -7.03 -8.60
N SER A 38 10.43 -7.50 -9.67
CA SER A 38 11.47 -8.55 -9.65
C SER A 38 12.75 -8.12 -8.93
N GLU A 39 13.07 -6.84 -8.94
CA GLU A 39 14.23 -6.29 -8.26
C GLU A 39 14.08 -6.40 -6.75
N GLU A 40 12.95 -5.95 -6.21
CA GLU A 40 12.65 -6.08 -4.79
C GLU A 40 12.58 -7.55 -4.35
N LEU A 41 12.01 -8.42 -5.19
CA LEU A 41 12.04 -9.86 -4.94
C LEU A 41 13.47 -10.39 -4.82
N ALA A 42 14.37 -10.01 -5.74
CA ALA A 42 15.77 -10.41 -5.69
C ALA A 42 16.48 -9.91 -4.41
N GLN A 43 16.22 -8.68 -4.02
CA GLN A 43 16.75 -8.10 -2.77
C GLN A 43 16.23 -8.85 -1.53
N LEU A 44 14.94 -9.20 -1.49
CA LEU A 44 14.38 -10.01 -0.41
C LEU A 44 15.03 -11.40 -0.32
N ARG A 45 15.25 -12.04 -1.47
CA ARG A 45 15.94 -13.35 -1.52
C ARG A 45 17.39 -13.24 -1.07
N ALA A 46 18.13 -12.23 -1.52
CA ALA A 46 19.50 -11.95 -1.05
C ALA A 46 19.56 -11.67 0.45
N ALA A 47 18.51 -11.06 0.99
CA ALA A 47 18.38 -10.85 2.43
C ALA A 47 17.93 -12.10 3.21
N GLY A 48 17.76 -13.26 2.57
CA GLY A 48 17.40 -14.52 3.23
C GLY A 48 15.92 -14.70 3.52
N ILE A 49 15.03 -13.91 2.93
CA ILE A 49 13.58 -14.14 3.01
C ILE A 49 13.22 -15.29 2.06
N THR A 50 12.97 -16.48 2.62
CA THR A 50 12.71 -17.71 1.87
C THR A 50 11.22 -18.02 1.69
N GLY A 51 10.37 -17.42 2.50
CA GLY A 51 8.91 -17.60 2.47
C GLY A 51 8.27 -17.11 1.16
N PRO A 52 6.97 -17.33 0.99
CA PRO A 52 6.25 -16.87 -0.18
C PRO A 52 6.25 -15.33 -0.24
N VAL A 53 6.55 -14.79 -1.41
CA VAL A 53 6.53 -13.36 -1.71
C VAL A 53 5.63 -13.16 -2.92
N THR A 54 4.62 -12.31 -2.80
CA THR A 54 3.82 -11.88 -3.94
C THR A 54 4.55 -10.76 -4.67
N VAL A 55 4.56 -10.79 -6.01
CA VAL A 55 5.14 -9.73 -6.84
C VAL A 55 4.01 -8.88 -7.41
N PHE A 56 3.88 -7.64 -6.93
CA PHE A 56 2.78 -6.74 -7.24
C PHE A 56 2.62 -6.48 -8.73
N LYS A 57 3.70 -6.12 -9.43
CA LYS A 57 3.67 -5.87 -10.88
C LYS A 57 3.15 -7.05 -11.70
N ASP A 58 3.47 -8.27 -11.31
CA ASP A 58 3.04 -9.46 -12.05
C ASP A 58 1.54 -9.70 -11.84
N GLU A 59 1.05 -9.49 -10.63
CA GLU A 59 -0.38 -9.56 -10.34
C GLU A 59 -1.17 -8.46 -11.06
N ILE A 60 -0.62 -7.24 -11.11
CA ILE A 60 -1.26 -6.15 -11.86
C ILE A 60 -1.30 -6.47 -13.35
N ARG A 61 -0.23 -6.99 -13.95
CA ARG A 61 -0.25 -7.44 -15.36
C ARG A 61 -1.30 -8.53 -15.61
N ARG A 62 -1.50 -9.42 -14.66
CA ARG A 62 -2.54 -10.47 -14.74
C ARG A 62 -3.94 -9.90 -14.72
N LEU A 63 -4.17 -8.86 -13.92
CA LEU A 63 -5.50 -8.27 -13.68
C LEU A 63 -5.87 -7.13 -14.64
N TYR A 64 -4.88 -6.40 -15.13
CA TYR A 64 -5.09 -5.29 -16.04
C TYR A 64 -5.65 -5.77 -17.38
N ARG A 65 -6.65 -5.05 -17.87
CA ARG A 65 -7.22 -5.24 -19.20
C ARG A 65 -7.17 -3.91 -19.94
N PRO A 66 -6.50 -3.84 -21.12
CA PRO A 66 -6.49 -2.62 -21.92
C PRO A 66 -7.88 -2.33 -22.49
N GLY A 67 -8.17 -1.04 -22.68
CA GLY A 67 -9.42 -0.56 -23.22
C GLY A 67 -10.34 0.05 -22.17
N PRO A 68 -11.53 0.51 -22.60
CA PRO A 68 -12.52 1.14 -21.72
C PRO A 68 -12.96 0.19 -20.61
N VAL A 69 -13.09 0.73 -19.41
CA VAL A 69 -13.62 0.00 -18.25
C VAL A 69 -15.15 -0.02 -18.32
N ASP A 70 -15.74 -1.14 -17.96
CA ASP A 70 -17.18 -1.28 -17.89
C ASP A 70 -17.79 -0.23 -16.94
N PRO A 71 -18.94 0.41 -17.31
CA PRO A 71 -19.59 1.40 -16.48
C PRO A 71 -19.98 0.89 -15.07
N GLY A 72 -20.31 -0.39 -14.92
CA GLY A 72 -20.61 -1.00 -13.64
C GLY A 72 -19.37 -1.08 -12.74
N ASP A 73 -18.22 -1.50 -13.30
CA ASP A 73 -16.93 -1.50 -12.61
C ASP A 73 -16.51 -0.07 -12.19
N LEU A 74 -16.76 0.94 -13.04
CA LEU A 74 -16.48 2.35 -12.69
C LEU A 74 -17.36 2.84 -11.55
N ALA A 75 -18.64 2.49 -11.56
CA ALA A 75 -19.55 2.85 -10.47
C ALA A 75 -19.14 2.18 -9.14
N GLU A 76 -18.70 0.92 -9.20
CA GLU A 76 -18.16 0.22 -8.02
C GLU A 76 -16.90 0.90 -7.49
N LEU A 77 -15.96 1.26 -8.37
CA LEU A 77 -14.76 2.00 -7.98
C LEU A 77 -15.10 3.35 -7.36
N ASP A 78 -16.00 4.11 -7.95
CA ASP A 78 -16.40 5.42 -7.42
C ASP A 78 -17.02 5.28 -6.02
N ALA A 79 -17.91 4.32 -5.84
CA ALA A 79 -18.50 3.99 -4.53
C ALA A 79 -17.44 3.56 -3.51
N PHE A 80 -16.44 2.78 -3.94
CA PHE A 80 -15.32 2.36 -3.10
C PHE A 80 -14.50 3.57 -2.63
N PHE A 81 -14.15 4.50 -3.53
CA PHE A 81 -13.41 5.72 -3.18
C PHE A 81 -14.20 6.62 -2.24
N LEU A 82 -15.47 6.89 -2.53
CA LEU A 82 -16.33 7.69 -1.67
C LEU A 82 -16.47 7.09 -0.25
N LYS A 83 -16.67 5.79 -0.16
CA LYS A 83 -16.80 5.10 1.12
C LYS A 83 -15.47 5.10 1.90
N GLY A 84 -14.38 4.72 1.24
CA GLY A 84 -13.06 4.60 1.87
C GLY A 84 -12.50 5.93 2.36
N SER A 85 -12.81 7.02 1.64
CA SER A 85 -12.39 8.38 1.98
C SER A 85 -13.41 9.16 2.83
N LYS A 86 -14.50 8.50 3.28
CA LYS A 86 -15.60 9.15 4.01
C LYS A 86 -16.20 10.35 3.24
N GLY A 87 -16.28 10.23 1.92
CA GLY A 87 -16.81 11.25 1.03
C GLY A 87 -15.82 12.33 0.56
N ALA A 88 -14.56 12.26 0.98
CA ALA A 88 -13.56 13.25 0.61
C ALA A 88 -13.09 13.15 -0.84
N PHE A 89 -13.05 11.94 -1.40
CA PHE A 89 -12.58 11.66 -2.77
C PHE A 89 -13.56 10.76 -3.51
N ASN A 90 -13.86 11.12 -4.74
CA ASN A 90 -14.43 10.23 -5.73
C ASN A 90 -13.33 9.69 -6.66
N LEU A 91 -13.68 8.78 -7.57
CA LEU A 91 -12.71 8.21 -8.50
C LEU A 91 -11.98 9.29 -9.30
N ASN A 92 -12.69 10.29 -9.86
CA ASN A 92 -12.06 11.35 -10.65
C ASN A 92 -11.07 12.19 -9.85
N ALA A 93 -11.40 12.59 -8.63
CA ALA A 93 -10.50 13.32 -7.77
C ALA A 93 -9.25 12.50 -7.43
N ALA A 94 -9.42 11.19 -7.20
CA ALA A 94 -8.31 10.28 -6.97
C ALA A 94 -7.39 10.14 -8.20
N LEU A 95 -7.97 9.99 -9.40
CA LEU A 95 -7.20 9.92 -10.66
C LEU A 95 -6.39 11.20 -10.90
N GLN A 96 -6.97 12.37 -10.63
CA GLN A 96 -6.28 13.66 -10.80
C GLN A 96 -5.20 13.92 -9.77
N SER A 97 -5.25 13.27 -8.59
CA SER A 97 -4.25 13.43 -7.55
C SER A 97 -3.00 12.59 -7.76
N ASP A 98 -3.02 11.58 -8.63
CA ASP A 98 -1.88 10.72 -8.92
C ASP A 98 -0.87 11.41 -9.85
N ARG A 99 0.40 11.44 -9.45
CA ARG A 99 1.48 12.10 -10.20
C ARG A 99 1.83 11.41 -11.51
N GLY A 100 1.58 10.10 -11.60
CA GLY A 100 1.91 9.29 -12.78
C GLY A 100 0.79 9.27 -13.82
N PHE A 101 -0.43 9.44 -13.42
CA PHE A 101 -1.61 9.30 -14.26
C PHE A 101 -1.78 10.37 -15.35
N PRO A 102 -1.31 11.63 -15.19
CA PRO A 102 -1.32 12.59 -16.31
C PRO A 102 -0.58 12.15 -17.57
N LEU A 103 0.25 11.10 -17.45
CA LEU A 103 0.97 10.50 -18.60
C LEU A 103 0.18 9.37 -19.27
N LEU A 104 -0.99 9.02 -18.75
CA LEU A 104 -1.85 7.94 -19.24
C LEU A 104 -3.13 8.53 -19.87
N SER A 105 -3.72 7.77 -20.78
CA SER A 105 -5.11 8.03 -21.18
C SER A 105 -6.06 7.76 -20.00
N LEU A 106 -7.27 8.33 -20.07
CA LEU A 106 -8.27 8.09 -19.02
C LEU A 106 -8.61 6.60 -18.87
N ASP A 107 -8.77 5.89 -19.99
CA ASP A 107 -9.07 4.46 -20.00
C ASP A 107 -7.94 3.64 -19.33
N GLU A 108 -6.68 3.99 -19.61
CA GLU A 108 -5.53 3.34 -18.97
C GLU A 108 -5.50 3.61 -17.46
N ALA A 109 -5.70 4.85 -17.04
CA ALA A 109 -5.72 5.23 -15.63
C ALA A 109 -6.85 4.51 -14.86
N GLN A 110 -8.06 4.46 -15.45
CA GLN A 110 -9.19 3.74 -14.88
C GLN A 110 -8.94 2.23 -14.83
N GLY A 111 -8.42 1.64 -15.92
CA GLY A 111 -8.11 0.21 -16.01
C GLY A 111 -7.04 -0.21 -15.01
N LEU A 112 -5.99 0.59 -14.80
CA LEU A 112 -4.99 0.35 -13.78
C LEU A 112 -5.56 0.47 -12.36
N THR A 113 -6.40 1.47 -12.12
CA THR A 113 -7.05 1.63 -10.81
C THR A 113 -7.93 0.43 -10.48
N LEU A 114 -8.69 -0.06 -11.46
CA LEU A 114 -9.50 -1.28 -11.31
C LEU A 114 -8.61 -2.51 -11.02
N ALA A 115 -7.47 -2.64 -11.71
CA ALA A 115 -6.54 -3.73 -11.45
C ALA A 115 -5.94 -3.66 -10.03
N TYR A 116 -5.61 -2.47 -9.53
CA TYR A 116 -5.18 -2.27 -8.15
C TYR A 116 -6.27 -2.65 -7.14
N HIS A 117 -7.50 -2.22 -7.39
CA HIS A 117 -8.65 -2.54 -6.54
C HIS A 117 -8.89 -4.06 -6.47
N ARG A 118 -8.93 -4.74 -7.60
CA ARG A 118 -9.08 -6.20 -7.69
C ARG A 118 -7.94 -6.94 -6.99
N PHE A 119 -6.70 -6.50 -7.22
CA PHE A 119 -5.53 -7.06 -6.54
C PHE A 119 -5.67 -7.00 -5.03
N TRP A 120 -5.96 -5.82 -4.48
CA TRP A 120 -6.07 -5.67 -3.04
C TRP A 120 -7.26 -6.42 -2.46
N GLY A 121 -8.37 -6.54 -3.20
CA GLY A 121 -9.50 -7.39 -2.85
C GLY A 121 -9.09 -8.86 -2.70
N GLU A 122 -8.46 -9.44 -3.73
CA GLU A 122 -7.94 -10.82 -3.71
C GLU A 122 -6.87 -11.02 -2.62
N PHE A 123 -5.97 -10.05 -2.48
CA PHE A 123 -4.89 -10.09 -1.50
C PHE A 123 -5.43 -10.09 -0.07
N GLN A 124 -6.41 -9.24 0.21
CA GLN A 124 -7.08 -9.18 1.50
C GLN A 124 -7.88 -10.46 1.80
N GLN A 125 -8.52 -11.06 0.82
CA GLN A 125 -9.19 -12.35 0.98
C GLN A 125 -8.19 -13.47 1.35
N ARG A 126 -7.01 -13.46 0.73
CA ARG A 126 -5.98 -14.47 0.93
C ARG A 126 -5.24 -14.34 2.26
N TYR A 127 -4.90 -13.12 2.66
CA TYR A 127 -3.98 -12.88 3.77
C TYR A 127 -4.65 -12.25 5.00
N GLY A 128 -5.75 -11.52 4.84
CA GLY A 128 -6.43 -10.84 5.93
C GLY A 128 -5.53 -9.80 6.61
N ALA A 129 -4.91 -8.90 5.82
CA ALA A 129 -3.96 -7.93 6.35
C ALA A 129 -4.62 -6.97 7.35
N ASP A 130 -4.11 -6.94 8.57
CA ASP A 130 -4.51 -6.00 9.62
C ASP A 130 -3.76 -4.67 9.51
N ALA A 131 -2.54 -4.71 8.96
CA ALA A 131 -1.74 -3.51 8.72
C ALA A 131 -0.91 -3.66 7.45
N VAL A 132 -0.71 -2.55 6.75
CA VAL A 132 0.22 -2.44 5.61
C VAL A 132 1.23 -1.35 5.90
N LEU A 133 2.52 -1.67 5.81
CA LEU A 133 3.61 -0.72 5.83
C LEU A 133 4.13 -0.53 4.40
N HIS A 134 4.12 0.71 3.94
CA HIS A 134 4.54 1.08 2.59
C HIS A 134 5.05 2.53 2.55
N GLU A 135 5.07 3.15 1.39
CA GLU A 135 5.37 4.57 1.20
C GLU A 135 4.13 5.45 1.39
N PRO A 136 4.31 6.78 1.49
CA PRO A 136 3.18 7.70 1.61
C PRO A 136 2.16 7.57 0.47
N CYS A 137 0.89 7.84 0.77
CA CYS A 137 -0.21 7.78 -0.21
C CYS A 137 -0.12 8.93 -1.22
N THR A 138 0.78 8.81 -2.19
CA THR A 138 1.02 9.80 -3.26
C THR A 138 0.77 9.25 -4.67
N LEU A 139 0.49 7.97 -4.77
CA LEU A 139 0.22 7.25 -6.01
C LEU A 139 -1.04 6.39 -5.85
N MET A 140 -1.74 6.11 -6.93
CA MET A 140 -3.02 5.41 -6.92
C MET A 140 -2.93 4.03 -6.23
N PHE A 141 -1.87 3.27 -6.48
CA PHE A 141 -1.74 1.96 -5.85
C PHE A 141 -1.59 2.02 -4.32
N ASN A 142 -1.03 3.11 -3.78
CA ASN A 142 -0.96 3.37 -2.34
C ASN A 142 -2.32 3.78 -1.78
N PHE A 143 -3.05 4.66 -2.50
CA PHE A 143 -4.40 5.06 -2.13
C PHE A 143 -5.31 3.85 -2.03
N VAL A 144 -5.33 3.01 -3.06
CA VAL A 144 -6.17 1.80 -3.08
C VAL A 144 -5.80 0.85 -1.94
N ALA A 145 -4.49 0.67 -1.67
CA ALA A 145 -4.02 -0.13 -0.53
C ALA A 145 -4.56 0.39 0.81
N ALA A 146 -4.41 1.69 1.04
CA ALA A 146 -4.87 2.34 2.27
C ALA A 146 -6.39 2.23 2.44
N MET A 147 -7.16 2.42 1.37
CA MET A 147 -8.62 2.28 1.40
C MET A 147 -9.07 0.85 1.69
N HIS A 148 -8.40 -0.16 1.10
CA HIS A 148 -8.68 -1.55 1.42
C HIS A 148 -8.37 -1.90 2.88
N CYS A 149 -7.31 -1.34 3.46
CA CYS A 149 -7.02 -1.48 4.89
C CYS A 149 -8.14 -0.84 5.73
N ALA A 150 -8.46 0.42 5.47
CA ALA A 150 -9.49 1.15 6.21
C ALA A 150 -10.87 0.49 6.13
N ALA A 151 -11.27 -0.04 4.96
CA ALA A 151 -12.55 -0.72 4.77
C ALA A 151 -12.71 -1.96 5.66
N ARG A 152 -11.62 -2.53 6.17
CA ARG A 152 -11.61 -3.70 7.07
C ARG A 152 -11.27 -3.34 8.52
N GLY A 153 -11.13 -2.06 8.84
CA GLY A 153 -10.69 -1.60 10.15
C GLY A 153 -9.21 -1.87 10.43
N GLY A 154 -8.42 -2.06 9.38
CA GLY A 154 -6.95 -2.19 9.43
C GLY A 154 -6.26 -0.85 9.26
N ASP A 155 -4.94 -0.86 9.43
CA ASP A 155 -4.11 0.34 9.38
C ASP A 155 -3.17 0.35 8.18
N TYR A 156 -2.95 1.53 7.61
CA TYR A 156 -1.93 1.77 6.60
C TYR A 156 -0.89 2.72 7.18
N PHE A 157 0.36 2.26 7.27
CA PHE A 157 1.47 3.02 7.81
C PHE A 157 2.54 3.29 6.76
N TYR A 158 3.18 4.44 6.88
CA TYR A 158 4.36 4.78 6.08
C TYR A 158 5.40 5.52 6.93
N PRO A 159 6.69 5.24 6.71
CA PRO A 159 7.75 5.96 7.39
C PRO A 159 7.94 7.34 6.77
N ILE A 160 8.12 8.34 7.59
CA ILE A 160 8.65 9.64 7.21
C ILE A 160 9.94 9.91 7.96
N MET A 161 10.87 10.61 7.33
CA MET A 161 12.04 11.11 8.01
C MET A 161 11.71 12.47 8.63
N ALA A 162 11.86 12.57 9.94
CA ALA A 162 11.77 13.83 10.66
C ALA A 162 13.13 14.19 11.24
N GLN A 163 13.53 15.44 11.08
CA GLN A 163 14.74 15.94 11.71
C GLN A 163 14.46 16.15 13.21
N GLY A 164 15.09 15.33 14.03
CA GLY A 164 14.97 15.46 15.49
C GLY A 164 15.89 16.55 16.06
N PRO A 165 15.60 17.02 17.27
CA PRO A 165 16.53 17.87 18.01
C PRO A 165 17.83 17.11 18.23
N GLY A 166 18.97 17.64 17.76
CA GLY A 166 20.29 17.03 17.94
C GLY A 166 20.94 16.43 16.69
N LYS A 167 20.56 16.86 15.50
CA LYS A 167 21.17 16.47 14.19
C LYS A 167 20.97 14.99 13.77
N GLY A 168 20.06 14.27 14.40
CA GLY A 168 19.65 12.92 13.96
C GLY A 168 18.38 12.94 13.14
N PHE A 169 18.23 11.97 12.22
CA PHE A 169 16.98 11.70 11.56
C PHE A 169 16.25 10.58 12.31
N ASN A 170 15.01 10.84 12.72
CA ASN A 170 14.13 9.81 13.26
C ASN A 170 13.11 9.41 12.19
N HIS A 171 12.83 8.12 12.09
CA HIS A 171 11.71 7.65 11.31
C HIS A 171 10.46 7.66 12.19
N LEU A 172 9.45 8.38 11.74
CA LEU A 172 8.12 8.35 12.34
C LEU A 172 7.20 7.52 11.45
N LEU A 173 6.35 6.74 12.07
CA LEU A 173 5.28 6.04 11.36
C LEU A 173 4.04 6.93 11.34
N MET A 174 3.65 7.34 10.14
CA MET A 174 2.41 8.06 9.90
C MET A 174 1.33 7.08 9.48
N SER A 175 0.09 7.35 9.85
CA SER A 175 -1.04 6.50 9.53
C SER A 175 -2.01 7.18 8.56
N GLY A 176 -2.48 6.40 7.59
CA GLY A 176 -3.61 6.72 6.73
C GLY A 176 -3.47 7.98 5.88
N PHE A 177 -4.63 8.56 5.60
CA PHE A 177 -4.75 9.83 4.87
C PHE A 177 -4.70 11.05 5.79
N ASP A 178 -4.87 10.85 7.08
CA ASP A 178 -5.06 11.93 8.06
C ASP A 178 -3.72 12.49 8.56
N PHE A 179 -2.59 11.94 8.06
CA PHE A 179 -1.25 12.32 8.50
C PHE A 179 -1.10 12.28 10.03
N THR A 180 -1.89 11.44 10.69
CA THR A 180 -1.79 11.22 12.14
C THR A 180 -0.52 10.45 12.46
N CYS A 181 0.16 10.84 13.52
CA CYS A 181 1.30 10.11 14.04
C CYS A 181 0.93 9.51 15.40
N PRO A 182 0.60 8.21 15.49
CA PRO A 182 0.14 7.60 16.73
C PRO A 182 1.12 7.76 17.90
N ASP A 183 2.41 7.91 17.60
CA ASP A 183 3.44 8.12 18.62
C ASP A 183 3.49 9.57 19.14
N LEU A 184 3.09 10.55 18.33
CA LEU A 184 2.97 11.95 18.76
C LEU A 184 1.68 12.15 19.56
N ASP A 185 0.57 11.57 19.12
CA ASP A 185 -0.73 11.69 19.79
C ASP A 185 -0.73 11.07 21.21
N ARG A 186 0.19 10.14 21.49
CA ARG A 186 0.37 9.55 22.83
C ARG A 186 1.27 10.38 23.74
N ARG A 187 2.00 11.37 23.23
CA ARG A 187 2.96 12.19 23.98
C ARG A 187 2.47 13.60 24.26
N LEU A 188 1.34 13.98 23.64
CA LEU A 188 0.63 15.24 23.88
C LEU A 188 -0.55 15.00 24.81
#